data_e58e6f61838de335d3dc1eefb09fe766
#
_entry.id   e58e6f61838de335d3dc1eefb09fe766
#
_cell.length_a   1.000
_cell.length_b   1.000
_cell.length_c   1.000
_cell.angle_alpha   90.00
_cell.angle_beta   90.00
_cell.angle_gamma   90.00
#
_symmetry.space_group_name_H-M   'P 1'
#
loop_
_entity.id
_entity.type
_entity.pdbx_description
1 polymer ?
#
loop_
_entity_poly.entity_id
_entity_poly.type
_entity_poly.pdbx_seq_one_letter_code
_entity_poly.pdbx_strand_id
1 'polypeptide(L)'
;MVTDLIRQRKSVRTYDGRPLSAEDQSALEEYTGSLANPFAVPITFRLLDAKAHGLSSPVIVGADTYLAAKVEKVPHFEIAYGYSFEKACLYALSRGIGTVMLAASLSRAAFEKAMEVKDGEVMPVESPVGYPAERRSIRESLMRKGLKADDRKPFDQLFFENGFNQPLPKDNPYAQALEMARWAPSAGNAQPWRAVVDGESVHFYETKSMKDSPLGDIQKVDVGIALAHFDMALEEEGIKGACGFSDPGISTPENTHYIVTFRRA
;
A
#
# COMPACT_ATOMS: atom_id res chain seq x y z
N MET A 1 -17.60 -7.44 -0.37
CA MET A 1 -16.66 -7.80 0.71
C MET A 1 -15.32 -7.11 0.46
N VAL A 2 -14.53 -6.84 1.49
CA VAL A 2 -13.21 -6.20 1.33
C VAL A 2 -12.24 -7.10 0.57
N THR A 3 -12.31 -8.39 0.80
CA THR A 3 -11.53 -9.40 0.07
C THR A 3 -11.79 -9.39 -1.44
N ASP A 4 -13.00 -9.05 -1.89
CA ASP A 4 -13.32 -8.88 -3.31
C ASP A 4 -12.67 -7.62 -3.88
N LEU A 5 -12.67 -6.51 -3.13
CA LEU A 5 -12.00 -5.27 -3.52
C LEU A 5 -10.48 -5.48 -3.65
N ILE A 6 -9.86 -6.16 -2.69
CA ILE A 6 -8.44 -6.49 -2.73
C ILE A 6 -8.10 -7.27 -4.01
N ARG A 7 -8.88 -8.28 -4.37
CA ARG A 7 -8.68 -9.08 -5.59
C ARG A 7 -8.92 -8.28 -6.88
N GLN A 8 -9.84 -7.33 -6.86
CA GLN A 8 -10.14 -6.45 -8.01
C GLN A 8 -9.12 -5.32 -8.18
N ARG A 9 -8.41 -4.95 -7.09
CA ARG A 9 -7.45 -3.86 -7.08
C ARG A 9 -6.36 -4.06 -8.13
N LYS A 10 -6.21 -3.08 -8.98
CA LYS A 10 -5.14 -3.01 -10.00
C LYS A 10 -4.66 -1.58 -10.14
N SER A 11 -3.41 -1.42 -10.53
CA SER A 11 -2.86 -0.12 -10.89
C SER A 11 -3.52 0.41 -12.16
N VAL A 12 -4.14 1.58 -12.08
CA VAL A 12 -4.79 2.30 -13.19
C VAL A 12 -3.91 3.49 -13.58
N ARG A 13 -3.51 3.57 -14.85
CA ARG A 13 -2.67 4.66 -15.39
C ARG A 13 -3.32 5.39 -16.54
N THR A 14 -4.48 4.92 -17.01
CA THR A 14 -5.26 5.53 -18.08
C THR A 14 -6.67 5.82 -17.56
N TYR A 15 -7.02 7.09 -17.53
CA TYR A 15 -8.27 7.60 -17.03
C TYR A 15 -9.09 8.18 -18.18
N ASP A 16 -10.40 8.30 -18.00
CA ASP A 16 -11.32 8.74 -19.05
C ASP A 16 -11.37 10.27 -19.23
N GLY A 17 -10.68 11.03 -18.38
CA GLY A 17 -10.58 12.48 -18.43
C GLY A 17 -11.74 13.24 -17.79
N ARG A 18 -12.73 12.54 -17.25
CA ARG A 18 -13.79 13.19 -16.46
C ARG A 18 -13.24 13.62 -15.10
N PRO A 19 -13.55 14.81 -14.62
CA PRO A 19 -13.23 15.20 -13.25
C PRO A 19 -13.97 14.31 -12.26
N LEU A 20 -13.40 14.12 -11.08
CA LEU A 20 -14.12 13.48 -9.98
C LEU A 20 -15.39 14.28 -9.65
N SER A 21 -16.48 13.59 -9.37
CA SER A 21 -17.71 14.25 -8.90
C SER A 21 -17.45 14.93 -7.54
N ALA A 22 -18.20 15.98 -7.23
CA ALA A 22 -18.11 16.64 -5.93
C ALA A 22 -18.41 15.68 -4.78
N GLU A 23 -19.31 14.71 -4.98
CA GLU A 23 -19.63 13.66 -4.02
C GLU A 23 -18.40 12.75 -3.77
N ASP A 24 -17.72 12.31 -4.83
CA ASP A 24 -16.54 11.43 -4.70
C ASP A 24 -15.36 12.17 -4.08
N GLN A 25 -15.14 13.45 -4.40
CA GLN A 25 -14.13 14.28 -3.78
C GLN A 25 -14.39 14.41 -2.26
N SER A 26 -15.61 14.83 -1.89
CA SER A 26 -15.99 14.97 -0.48
C SER A 26 -15.87 13.66 0.29
N ALA A 27 -16.31 12.54 -0.31
CA ALA A 27 -16.23 11.22 0.32
C ALA A 27 -14.78 10.77 0.54
N LEU A 28 -13.87 11.02 -0.43
CA LEU A 28 -12.44 10.72 -0.28
C LEU A 28 -11.79 11.59 0.79
N GLU A 29 -12.10 12.89 0.84
CA GLU A 29 -11.58 13.81 1.85
C GLU A 29 -12.05 13.44 3.26
N GLU A 30 -13.33 13.13 3.43
CA GLU A 30 -13.90 12.69 4.70
C GLU A 30 -13.27 11.38 5.17
N TYR A 31 -13.17 10.37 4.28
CA TYR A 31 -12.57 9.09 4.61
C TYR A 31 -11.11 9.22 4.99
N THR A 32 -10.31 9.92 4.17
CA THR A 32 -8.87 10.09 4.43
C THR A 32 -8.60 10.97 5.65
N GLY A 33 -9.46 11.96 5.93
CA GLY A 33 -9.39 12.79 7.13
C GLY A 33 -9.70 12.03 8.43
N SER A 34 -10.42 10.92 8.35
CA SER A 34 -10.76 10.06 9.49
C SER A 34 -9.87 8.82 9.65
N LEU A 35 -8.94 8.59 8.68
CA LEU A 35 -8.10 7.39 8.70
C LEU A 35 -7.16 7.37 9.90
N ALA A 36 -7.29 6.32 10.70
CA ALA A 36 -6.31 5.93 11.71
C ALA A 36 -5.49 4.71 11.23
N ASN A 37 -4.31 4.55 11.80
CA ASN A 37 -3.49 3.37 11.62
C ASN A 37 -3.03 2.80 12.97
N PRO A 38 -2.65 1.51 13.04
CA PRO A 38 -2.30 0.86 14.30
C PRO A 38 -0.99 1.34 14.92
N PHE A 39 -0.27 2.25 14.26
CA PHE A 39 1.02 2.79 14.68
C PHE A 39 0.93 4.17 15.32
N ALA A 40 -0.26 4.76 15.36
CA ALA A 40 -0.52 6.11 15.86
C ALA A 40 0.35 7.19 15.18
N VAL A 41 0.77 6.98 13.93
CA VAL A 41 1.53 7.94 13.13
C VAL A 41 0.55 8.73 12.26
N PRO A 42 0.41 10.06 12.46
CA PRO A 42 -0.51 10.87 11.67
C PRO A 42 -0.07 10.95 10.20
N ILE A 43 -0.99 10.65 9.28
CA ILE A 43 -0.78 10.83 7.84
C ILE A 43 -1.70 11.94 7.36
N THR A 44 -1.15 12.96 6.73
CA THR A 44 -1.93 14.09 6.20
C THR A 44 -2.21 13.87 4.73
N PHE A 45 -3.47 13.67 4.37
CA PHE A 45 -3.93 13.52 2.99
C PHE A 45 -4.51 14.81 2.43
N ARG A 46 -4.37 15.02 1.11
CA ARG A 46 -5.06 16.07 0.34
C ARG A 46 -5.39 15.57 -1.07
N LEU A 47 -6.53 16.00 -1.61
CA LEU A 47 -6.79 15.95 -3.05
C LEU A 47 -6.21 17.22 -3.69
N LEU A 48 -5.41 17.03 -4.74
CA LEU A 48 -4.71 18.12 -5.42
C LEU A 48 -5.14 18.19 -6.89
N ASP A 49 -5.57 19.37 -7.34
CA ASP A 49 -5.80 19.65 -8.76
C ASP A 49 -4.47 19.75 -9.51
N ALA A 50 -4.31 18.94 -10.53
CA ALA A 50 -3.07 18.85 -11.30
C ALA A 50 -2.73 20.15 -12.04
N LYS A 51 -3.73 20.85 -12.60
CA LYS A 51 -3.54 22.11 -13.32
C LYS A 51 -3.17 23.24 -12.38
N ALA A 52 -3.90 23.37 -11.28
CA ALA A 52 -3.69 24.43 -10.28
C ALA A 52 -2.28 24.39 -9.70
N HIS A 53 -1.69 23.19 -9.54
CA HIS A 53 -0.39 22.99 -8.89
C HIS A 53 0.73 22.57 -9.85
N GLY A 54 0.46 22.45 -11.16
CA GLY A 54 1.47 22.01 -12.14
C GLY A 54 1.95 20.57 -11.92
N LEU A 55 1.07 19.69 -11.43
CA LEU A 55 1.39 18.30 -11.15
C LEU A 55 1.38 17.48 -12.43
N SER A 56 2.33 16.58 -12.57
CA SER A 56 2.39 15.70 -13.74
C SER A 56 3.12 14.39 -13.43
N SER A 57 2.78 13.39 -14.23
CA SER A 57 3.52 12.14 -14.31
C SER A 57 3.57 11.66 -15.75
N PRO A 58 4.76 11.30 -16.28
CA PRO A 58 4.89 10.86 -17.66
C PRO A 58 4.25 9.50 -17.93
N VAL A 59 3.82 8.79 -16.88
CA VAL A 59 3.20 7.45 -16.99
C VAL A 59 1.70 7.46 -16.82
N ILE A 60 1.10 8.64 -16.60
CA ILE A 60 -0.34 8.82 -16.38
C ILE A 60 -0.97 9.53 -17.58
N VAL A 61 -2.17 9.10 -17.94
CA VAL A 61 -2.98 9.68 -19.02
C VAL A 61 -4.39 9.95 -18.50
N GLY A 62 -4.88 11.17 -18.66
CA GLY A 62 -6.28 11.54 -18.43
C GLY A 62 -6.68 11.78 -16.96
N ALA A 63 -5.75 11.78 -16.00
CA ALA A 63 -6.05 12.19 -14.64
C ALA A 63 -5.72 13.68 -14.44
N ASP A 64 -6.62 14.39 -13.78
CA ASP A 64 -6.45 15.81 -13.40
C ASP A 64 -6.43 16.03 -11.88
N THR A 65 -6.62 14.97 -11.11
CA THR A 65 -6.63 15.00 -9.64
C THR A 65 -5.67 13.95 -9.08
N TYR A 66 -4.97 14.31 -8.02
CA TYR A 66 -4.07 13.40 -7.30
C TYR A 66 -4.44 13.34 -5.82
N LEU A 67 -4.46 12.13 -5.27
CA LEU A 67 -4.39 11.90 -3.83
C LEU A 67 -2.92 11.95 -3.43
N ALA A 68 -2.57 12.93 -2.65
CA ALA A 68 -1.25 13.11 -2.09
C ALA A 68 -1.29 12.96 -0.57
N ALA A 69 -0.21 12.48 0.02
CA ALA A 69 -0.08 12.38 1.46
C ALA A 69 1.32 12.75 1.91
N LYS A 70 1.44 13.26 3.13
CA LYS A 70 2.73 13.52 3.78
C LYS A 70 2.73 12.98 5.21
N VAL A 71 3.92 12.69 5.70
CA VAL A 71 4.17 12.14 7.02
C VAL A 71 5.46 12.68 7.59
N GLU A 72 5.53 12.88 8.91
CA GLU A 72 6.77 13.17 9.62
C GLU A 72 7.64 11.91 9.69
N LYS A 73 8.96 12.05 9.54
CA LYS A 73 9.94 10.96 9.68
C LYS A 73 10.12 10.57 11.15
N VAL A 74 9.12 9.92 11.70
CA VAL A 74 9.16 9.30 13.03
C VAL A 74 9.38 7.79 12.90
N PRO A 75 9.72 7.04 13.96
CA PRO A 75 9.79 5.59 13.88
C PRO A 75 8.54 4.97 13.25
N HIS A 76 8.74 4.00 12.34
CA HIS A 76 7.66 3.24 11.68
C HIS A 76 6.78 4.03 10.69
N PHE A 77 7.18 5.23 10.31
CA PHE A 77 6.39 6.07 9.39
C PHE A 77 6.11 5.40 8.04
N GLU A 78 7.06 4.62 7.51
CA GLU A 78 6.89 3.95 6.21
C GLU A 78 5.74 2.94 6.23
N ILE A 79 5.67 2.13 7.29
CA ILE A 79 4.62 1.12 7.43
C ILE A 79 3.27 1.80 7.64
N ALA A 80 3.22 2.81 8.50
CA ALA A 80 2.01 3.59 8.77
C ALA A 80 1.51 4.26 7.50
N TYR A 81 2.44 4.80 6.69
CA TYR A 81 2.12 5.45 5.42
C TYR A 81 1.52 4.45 4.42
N GLY A 82 2.21 3.32 4.18
CA GLY A 82 1.74 2.29 3.27
C GLY A 82 0.38 1.73 3.66
N TYR A 83 0.19 1.44 4.94
CA TYR A 83 -1.08 0.97 5.52
C TYR A 83 -2.23 1.96 5.26
N SER A 84 -2.03 3.22 5.61
CA SER A 84 -3.07 4.24 5.46
C SER A 84 -3.36 4.56 3.99
N PHE A 85 -2.31 4.63 3.16
CA PHE A 85 -2.46 4.95 1.74
C PHE A 85 -3.21 3.86 0.98
N GLU A 86 -2.95 2.58 1.28
CA GLU A 86 -3.69 1.48 0.65
C GLU A 86 -5.15 1.43 1.10
N LYS A 87 -5.46 1.70 2.37
CA LYS A 87 -6.87 1.84 2.80
C LYS A 87 -7.59 2.93 2.01
N ALA A 88 -6.94 4.07 1.75
CA ALA A 88 -7.50 5.12 0.90
C ALA A 88 -7.68 4.65 -0.56
N CYS A 89 -6.74 3.88 -1.12
CA CYS A 89 -6.85 3.31 -2.45
C CYS A 89 -7.99 2.29 -2.57
N LEU A 90 -8.19 1.44 -1.58
CA LEU A 90 -9.30 0.47 -1.57
C LEU A 90 -10.65 1.15 -1.39
N TYR A 91 -10.72 2.21 -0.59
CA TYR A 91 -11.91 3.04 -0.48
C TYR A 91 -12.23 3.73 -1.82
N ALA A 92 -11.24 4.32 -2.49
CA ALA A 92 -11.42 4.88 -3.82
C ALA A 92 -11.96 3.82 -4.81
N LEU A 93 -11.38 2.60 -4.79
CA LEU A 93 -11.86 1.50 -5.63
C LEU A 93 -13.32 1.13 -5.36
N SER A 94 -13.77 1.14 -4.11
CA SER A 94 -15.17 0.85 -3.75
C SER A 94 -16.15 1.85 -4.36
N ARG A 95 -15.68 3.04 -4.72
CA ARG A 95 -16.41 4.09 -5.44
C ARG A 95 -16.20 4.08 -6.96
N GLY A 96 -15.51 3.05 -7.49
CA GLY A 96 -15.20 2.95 -8.92
C GLY A 96 -14.04 3.86 -9.37
N ILE A 97 -13.28 4.42 -8.45
CA ILE A 97 -12.15 5.31 -8.71
C ILE A 97 -10.87 4.49 -8.83
N GLY A 98 -10.13 4.67 -9.93
CA GLY A 98 -8.85 4.03 -10.18
C GLY A 98 -7.70 4.76 -9.51
N THR A 99 -6.70 4.00 -9.05
CA THR A 99 -5.50 4.50 -8.38
C THR A 99 -4.24 3.78 -8.86
N VAL A 100 -3.06 4.39 -8.66
CA VAL A 100 -1.75 3.74 -8.74
C VAL A 100 -0.75 4.49 -7.89
N MET A 101 -0.05 3.82 -7.00
CA MET A 101 1.00 4.43 -6.20
C MET A 101 2.24 4.71 -7.06
N LEU A 102 2.71 5.95 -7.04
CA LEU A 102 3.85 6.46 -7.77
C LEU A 102 4.91 6.97 -6.79
N ALA A 103 6.08 6.35 -6.78
CA ALA A 103 7.20 6.76 -5.93
C ALA A 103 8.21 7.68 -6.67
N ALA A 104 8.45 7.44 -7.96
CA ALA A 104 9.52 8.09 -8.72
C ALA A 104 9.05 8.83 -9.99
N SER A 105 7.96 8.40 -10.60
CA SER A 105 7.51 8.89 -11.91
C SER A 105 6.56 10.08 -11.78
N LEU A 106 6.98 11.17 -11.13
CA LEU A 106 6.15 12.36 -10.89
C LEU A 106 6.99 13.62 -10.71
N SER A 107 6.37 14.79 -10.86
CA SER A 107 6.97 16.11 -10.65
C SER A 107 7.13 16.43 -9.16
N ARG A 108 8.02 15.71 -8.47
CA ARG A 108 8.18 15.70 -7.00
C ARG A 108 8.14 17.09 -6.36
N ALA A 109 8.97 18.02 -6.81
CA ALA A 109 9.02 19.37 -6.23
C ALA A 109 7.68 20.12 -6.30
N ALA A 110 6.85 19.87 -7.34
CA ALA A 110 5.53 20.46 -7.45
C ALA A 110 4.57 19.86 -6.43
N PHE A 111 4.63 18.54 -6.19
CA PHE A 111 3.84 17.87 -5.16
C PHE A 111 4.23 18.33 -3.75
N GLU A 112 5.53 18.39 -3.44
CA GLU A 112 6.02 18.86 -2.13
C GLU A 112 5.59 20.29 -1.86
N LYS A 113 5.64 21.17 -2.87
CA LYS A 113 5.14 22.56 -2.77
C LYS A 113 3.63 22.59 -2.53
N ALA A 114 2.83 21.79 -3.28
CA ALA A 114 1.38 21.76 -3.15
C ALA A 114 0.92 21.21 -1.78
N MET A 115 1.67 20.27 -1.22
CA MET A 115 1.43 19.71 0.12
C MET A 115 2.05 20.53 1.25
N GLU A 116 2.79 21.60 0.93
CA GLU A 116 3.48 22.43 1.94
C GLU A 116 4.35 21.56 2.86
N VAL A 117 5.18 20.69 2.24
CA VAL A 117 6.07 19.78 2.97
C VAL A 117 7.10 20.59 3.75
N LYS A 118 7.23 20.30 5.03
CA LYS A 118 8.16 20.95 5.98
C LYS A 118 9.40 20.09 6.20
N ASP A 119 10.42 20.69 6.80
CA ASP A 119 11.59 19.94 7.27
C ASP A 119 11.18 18.79 8.18
N GLY A 120 11.70 17.60 7.92
CA GLY A 120 11.33 16.38 8.65
C GLY A 120 10.11 15.64 8.12
N GLU A 121 9.33 16.23 7.20
CA GLU A 121 8.23 15.54 6.52
C GLU A 121 8.67 14.95 5.17
N VAL A 122 8.01 13.88 4.75
CA VAL A 122 8.23 13.23 3.45
C VAL A 122 6.92 12.76 2.83
N MET A 123 6.99 12.50 1.53
CA MET A 123 5.92 11.97 0.70
C MET A 123 6.44 10.73 -0.07
N PRO A 124 6.38 9.52 0.51
CA PRO A 124 6.92 8.31 -0.13
C PRO A 124 6.27 7.97 -1.47
N VAL A 125 4.95 8.05 -1.56
CA VAL A 125 4.17 7.78 -2.78
C VAL A 125 2.97 8.73 -2.89
N GLU A 126 2.53 8.99 -4.13
CA GLU A 126 1.28 9.67 -4.45
C GLU A 126 0.50 8.85 -5.48
N SER A 127 -0.80 9.15 -5.65
CA SER A 127 -1.63 8.47 -6.63
C SER A 127 -2.48 9.44 -7.43
N PRO A 128 -2.50 9.37 -8.77
CA PRO A 128 -3.61 9.92 -9.50
C PRO A 128 -4.91 9.23 -9.05
N VAL A 129 -6.01 9.96 -9.06
CA VAL A 129 -7.35 9.46 -8.78
C VAL A 129 -8.30 9.93 -9.86
N GLY A 130 -9.16 9.03 -10.35
CA GLY A 130 -10.10 9.33 -11.43
C GLY A 130 -10.82 8.08 -11.90
N TYR A 131 -11.74 8.26 -12.84
CA TYR A 131 -12.49 7.13 -13.41
C TYR A 131 -11.63 6.43 -14.47
N PRO A 132 -11.45 5.10 -14.36
CA PRO A 132 -10.65 4.34 -15.32
C PRO A 132 -11.24 4.43 -16.73
N ALA A 133 -10.40 4.61 -17.75
CA ALA A 133 -10.81 4.50 -19.13
C ALA A 133 -11.24 3.06 -19.45
N GLU A 134 -12.20 2.90 -20.37
CA GLU A 134 -12.64 1.56 -20.84
C GLU A 134 -11.50 0.75 -21.43
N ARG A 135 -10.56 1.42 -22.11
CA ARG A 135 -9.38 0.79 -22.72
C ARG A 135 -8.11 1.37 -22.14
N ARG A 136 -7.20 0.50 -21.76
CA ARG A 136 -5.84 0.88 -21.33
C ARG A 136 -5.05 1.44 -22.51
N SER A 137 -4.17 2.40 -22.24
CA SER A 137 -3.17 2.84 -23.20
C SER A 137 -2.19 1.71 -23.53
N ILE A 138 -1.61 1.75 -24.74
CA ILE A 138 -0.55 0.81 -25.15
C ILE A 138 0.61 0.85 -24.14
N ARG A 139 0.96 2.05 -23.67
CA ARG A 139 2.01 2.28 -22.69
C ARG A 139 1.74 1.56 -21.36
N GLU A 140 0.52 1.69 -20.82
CA GLU A 140 0.12 0.97 -19.61
C GLU A 140 0.22 -0.53 -19.79
N SER A 141 -0.25 -1.04 -20.92
CA SER A 141 -0.21 -2.48 -21.23
C SER A 141 1.23 -3.01 -21.28
N LEU A 142 2.16 -2.27 -21.89
CA LEU A 142 3.58 -2.62 -21.93
C LEU A 142 4.23 -2.56 -20.56
N MET A 143 3.93 -1.53 -19.75
CA MET A 143 4.44 -1.42 -18.37
C MET A 143 3.96 -2.58 -17.51
N ARG A 144 2.68 -2.94 -17.56
CA ARG A 144 2.14 -4.06 -16.78
C ARG A 144 2.83 -5.37 -17.13
N LYS A 145 3.07 -5.62 -18.45
CA LYS A 145 3.79 -6.80 -18.92
C LYS A 145 5.24 -6.81 -18.44
N GLY A 146 5.95 -5.69 -18.55
CA GLY A 146 7.33 -5.56 -18.11
C GLY A 146 7.51 -5.76 -16.60
N LEU A 147 6.58 -5.24 -15.79
CA LEU A 147 6.57 -5.39 -14.34
C LEU A 147 6.00 -6.74 -13.87
N LYS A 148 5.51 -7.60 -14.78
CA LYS A 148 4.77 -8.81 -14.41
C LYS A 148 3.69 -8.51 -13.35
N ALA A 149 2.92 -7.43 -13.57
CA ALA A 149 2.08 -6.79 -12.56
C ALA A 149 0.97 -7.70 -12.00
N ASP A 150 0.63 -8.76 -12.71
CA ASP A 150 -0.39 -9.73 -12.31
C ASP A 150 0.22 -10.99 -11.65
N ASP A 151 1.56 -11.14 -11.68
CA ASP A 151 2.24 -12.27 -11.07
C ASP A 151 2.32 -12.12 -9.55
N ARG A 152 2.17 -13.22 -8.85
CA ARG A 152 2.36 -13.29 -7.39
C ARG A 152 3.30 -14.43 -7.04
N LYS A 153 4.21 -14.18 -6.11
CA LYS A 153 5.04 -15.23 -5.53
C LYS A 153 4.16 -16.33 -4.94
N PRO A 154 4.56 -17.59 -4.98
CA PRO A 154 3.86 -18.68 -4.32
C PRO A 154 3.64 -18.38 -2.82
N PHE A 155 2.49 -18.82 -2.29
CA PHE A 155 2.10 -18.59 -0.89
C PHE A 155 3.13 -19.16 0.10
N ASP A 156 3.64 -20.34 -0.18
CA ASP A 156 4.64 -21.07 0.61
C ASP A 156 6.05 -20.46 0.59
N GLN A 157 6.29 -19.48 -0.29
CA GLN A 157 7.53 -18.70 -0.31
C GLN A 157 7.41 -17.37 0.48
N LEU A 158 6.20 -17.04 0.93
CA LEU A 158 5.92 -15.78 1.62
C LEU A 158 5.52 -15.99 3.08
N PHE A 159 4.84 -17.10 3.39
CA PHE A 159 4.21 -17.31 4.68
C PHE A 159 4.60 -18.65 5.29
N PHE A 160 4.94 -18.61 6.57
CA PHE A 160 5.60 -19.69 7.28
C PHE A 160 4.97 -19.91 8.65
N GLU A 161 5.20 -21.08 9.25
CA GLU A 161 4.77 -21.46 10.58
C GLU A 161 5.99 -21.72 11.50
N ASN A 162 6.00 -21.13 12.69
CA ASN A 162 7.05 -21.31 13.72
C ASN A 162 8.49 -20.93 13.30
N GLY A 163 8.68 -20.48 12.04
CA GLY A 163 9.97 -20.09 11.49
C GLY A 163 10.03 -20.25 9.98
N PHE A 164 11.06 -19.71 9.33
CA PHE A 164 11.18 -19.61 7.87
C PHE A 164 11.41 -20.96 7.15
N ASN A 165 11.59 -22.05 7.86
CA ASN A 165 11.87 -23.37 7.28
C ASN A 165 10.59 -24.20 7.00
N GLN A 166 9.44 -23.77 7.53
CA GLN A 166 8.19 -24.50 7.42
C GLN A 166 7.13 -23.61 6.75
N PRO A 167 6.69 -23.93 5.53
CA PRO A 167 5.58 -23.23 4.89
C PRO A 167 4.30 -23.30 5.73
N LEU A 168 3.55 -22.21 5.75
CA LEU A 168 2.28 -22.14 6.48
C LEU A 168 1.24 -23.06 5.85
N PRO A 169 0.60 -23.94 6.64
CA PRO A 169 -0.52 -24.76 6.17
C PRO A 169 -1.70 -23.90 5.69
N LYS A 170 -2.39 -24.37 4.64
CA LYS A 170 -3.54 -23.63 4.05
C LYS A 170 -4.78 -23.60 4.94
N ASP A 171 -4.87 -24.49 5.90
CA ASP A 171 -5.94 -24.58 6.90
C ASP A 171 -5.63 -23.77 8.17
N ASN A 172 -4.48 -23.09 8.21
CA ASN A 172 -4.16 -22.17 9.31
C ASN A 172 -5.20 -21.04 9.38
N PRO A 173 -5.67 -20.62 10.57
CA PRO A 173 -6.68 -19.57 10.72
C PRO A 173 -6.34 -18.22 10.05
N TYR A 174 -5.07 -17.93 9.87
CA TYR A 174 -4.62 -16.69 9.21
C TYR A 174 -4.37 -16.83 7.71
N ALA A 175 -4.52 -18.04 7.14
CA ALA A 175 -4.12 -18.30 5.75
C ALA A 175 -4.91 -17.45 4.75
N GLN A 176 -6.19 -17.21 4.96
CA GLN A 176 -7.01 -16.38 4.08
C GLN A 176 -6.59 -14.90 4.15
N ALA A 177 -6.38 -14.36 5.33
CA ALA A 177 -5.93 -12.98 5.51
C ALA A 177 -4.52 -12.77 4.93
N LEU A 178 -3.62 -13.74 5.09
CA LEU A 178 -2.30 -13.74 4.46
C LEU A 178 -2.38 -13.89 2.95
N GLU A 179 -3.34 -14.65 2.42
CA GLU A 179 -3.60 -14.66 0.97
C GLU A 179 -4.01 -13.27 0.47
N MET A 180 -4.77 -12.48 1.24
CA MET A 180 -5.08 -11.10 0.87
C MET A 180 -3.82 -10.21 0.90
N ALA A 181 -2.95 -10.37 1.90
CA ALA A 181 -1.64 -9.71 1.91
C ALA A 181 -0.80 -10.05 0.67
N ARG A 182 -0.86 -11.30 0.18
CA ARG A 182 -0.17 -11.74 -1.05
C ARG A 182 -0.62 -10.98 -2.32
N TRP A 183 -1.87 -10.50 -2.34
CA TRP A 183 -2.41 -9.70 -3.44
C TRP A 183 -2.00 -8.22 -3.41
N ALA A 184 -1.35 -7.77 -2.37
CA ALA A 184 -0.90 -6.40 -2.24
C ALA A 184 -0.03 -5.96 -3.43
N PRO A 185 -0.10 -4.69 -3.85
CA PRO A 185 0.86 -4.14 -4.80
C PRO A 185 2.19 -3.84 -4.12
N SER A 186 3.26 -3.76 -4.90
CA SER A 186 4.56 -3.32 -4.42
C SER A 186 5.38 -2.61 -5.49
N ALA A 187 6.35 -1.83 -5.09
CA ALA A 187 7.31 -1.20 -5.99
C ALA A 187 8.01 -2.26 -6.85
N GLY A 188 7.97 -2.09 -8.16
CA GLY A 188 8.53 -3.07 -9.11
C GLY A 188 7.95 -4.49 -9.02
N ASN A 189 6.81 -4.68 -8.35
CA ASN A 189 6.23 -6.00 -8.02
C ASN A 189 7.19 -6.90 -7.22
N ALA A 190 8.02 -6.30 -6.36
CA ALA A 190 9.05 -7.00 -5.60
C ALA A 190 8.48 -7.96 -4.54
N GLN A 191 7.29 -7.65 -3.99
CA GLN A 191 6.60 -8.45 -2.96
C GLN A 191 7.55 -8.76 -1.78
N PRO A 192 8.02 -7.71 -1.05
CA PRO A 192 9.09 -7.85 -0.08
C PRO A 192 8.64 -8.48 1.25
N TRP A 193 7.35 -8.54 1.51
CA TRP A 193 6.80 -9.06 2.76
C TRP A 193 7.00 -10.55 2.93
N ARG A 194 7.26 -10.95 4.17
CA ARG A 194 7.20 -12.32 4.68
C ARG A 194 6.41 -12.30 5.97
N ALA A 195 5.74 -13.40 6.30
CA ALA A 195 5.15 -13.54 7.62
C ALA A 195 5.41 -14.92 8.20
N VAL A 196 5.65 -14.95 9.51
CA VAL A 196 5.75 -16.17 10.30
C VAL A 196 4.60 -16.17 11.30
N VAL A 197 3.78 -17.19 11.26
CA VAL A 197 2.73 -17.43 12.25
C VAL A 197 3.33 -18.26 13.38
N ASP A 198 3.19 -17.77 14.61
CA ASP A 198 3.58 -18.48 15.84
C ASP A 198 2.43 -18.37 16.86
N GLY A 199 1.69 -19.45 17.01
CA GLY A 199 0.48 -19.48 17.81
C GLY A 199 -0.56 -18.43 17.38
N GLU A 200 -0.87 -17.51 18.27
CA GLU A 200 -1.82 -16.40 18.01
C GLU A 200 -1.16 -15.14 17.46
N SER A 201 0.12 -15.20 17.14
CA SER A 201 0.89 -14.08 16.62
C SER A 201 1.26 -14.27 15.15
N VAL A 202 1.24 -13.18 14.39
CA VAL A 202 1.73 -13.13 13.01
C VAL A 202 2.83 -12.06 12.94
N HIS A 203 4.06 -12.50 12.71
CA HIS A 203 5.24 -11.65 12.66
C HIS A 203 5.56 -11.30 11.21
N PHE A 204 5.48 -10.04 10.86
CA PHE A 204 5.81 -9.54 9.51
C PHE A 204 7.27 -9.14 9.42
N TYR A 205 7.87 -9.46 8.28
CA TYR A 205 9.25 -9.17 7.92
C TYR A 205 9.33 -8.57 6.54
N GLU A 206 10.38 -7.81 6.30
CA GLU A 206 10.80 -7.33 4.99
C GLU A 206 11.99 -8.14 4.50
N THR A 207 11.93 -8.70 3.28
CA THR A 207 13.12 -9.19 2.57
C THR A 207 13.61 -8.09 1.64
N LYS A 208 14.66 -7.39 2.05
CA LYS A 208 15.17 -6.19 1.40
C LYS A 208 15.91 -6.51 0.10
N SER A 209 15.55 -5.82 -0.98
CA SER A 209 16.17 -5.95 -2.30
C SER A 209 16.43 -4.59 -2.97
N MET A 210 15.94 -3.50 -2.39
CA MET A 210 16.14 -2.13 -2.87
C MET A 210 16.89 -1.30 -1.83
N LYS A 211 17.58 -0.28 -2.28
CA LYS A 211 18.24 0.69 -1.39
C LYS A 211 17.24 1.73 -0.89
N ASP A 212 17.48 2.21 0.32
CA ASP A 212 16.74 3.33 0.88
C ASP A 212 16.95 4.60 0.05
N SER A 213 15.96 5.44 0.04
CA SER A 213 15.98 6.77 -0.55
C SER A 213 15.90 7.85 0.53
N PRO A 214 16.11 9.12 0.20
CA PRO A 214 15.82 10.21 1.13
C PRO A 214 14.38 10.26 1.63
N LEU A 215 13.44 9.60 0.94
CA LEU A 215 12.03 9.51 1.30
C LEU A 215 11.70 8.33 2.25
N GLY A 216 12.71 7.53 2.60
CA GLY A 216 12.58 6.33 3.40
C GLY A 216 12.75 5.04 2.59
N ASP A 217 12.37 3.94 3.22
CA ASP A 217 12.40 2.60 2.65
C ASP A 217 11.07 2.27 1.98
N ILE A 218 11.06 2.26 0.64
CA ILE A 218 9.84 1.96 -0.14
C ILE A 218 9.32 0.54 0.10
N GLN A 219 10.20 -0.41 0.43
CA GLN A 219 9.79 -1.78 0.68
C GLN A 219 9.10 -1.94 2.05
N LYS A 220 9.43 -1.10 3.03
CA LYS A 220 8.64 -1.00 4.27
C LYS A 220 7.26 -0.40 4.02
N VAL A 221 7.15 0.58 3.11
CA VAL A 221 5.84 1.06 2.63
C VAL A 221 5.04 -0.09 2.03
N ASP A 222 5.67 -0.93 1.19
CA ASP A 222 5.04 -2.11 0.59
C ASP A 222 4.59 -3.13 1.65
N VAL A 223 5.36 -3.34 2.74
CA VAL A 223 4.94 -4.18 3.87
C VAL A 223 3.71 -3.58 4.56
N GLY A 224 3.67 -2.25 4.73
CA GLY A 224 2.50 -1.55 5.27
C GLY A 224 1.24 -1.77 4.43
N ILE A 225 1.37 -1.75 3.10
CA ILE A 225 0.29 -2.06 2.16
C ILE A 225 -0.22 -3.50 2.36
N ALA A 226 0.70 -4.47 2.43
CA ALA A 226 0.35 -5.87 2.65
C ALA A 226 -0.33 -6.09 4.02
N LEU A 227 0.14 -5.38 5.04
CA LEU A 227 -0.46 -5.40 6.38
C LEU A 227 -1.88 -4.82 6.38
N ALA A 228 -2.16 -3.77 5.60
CA ALA A 228 -3.53 -3.23 5.46
C ALA A 228 -4.48 -4.27 4.86
N HIS A 229 -4.05 -5.01 3.84
CA HIS A 229 -4.84 -6.11 3.26
C HIS A 229 -5.10 -7.22 4.26
N PHE A 230 -4.07 -7.61 5.03
CA PHE A 230 -4.18 -8.63 6.07
C PHE A 230 -5.18 -8.21 7.16
N ASP A 231 -5.01 -7.02 7.70
CA ASP A 231 -5.83 -6.49 8.79
C ASP A 231 -7.31 -6.34 8.40
N MET A 232 -7.57 -5.77 7.22
CA MET A 232 -8.92 -5.63 6.68
C MET A 232 -9.59 -6.98 6.41
N ALA A 233 -8.83 -8.01 6.02
CA ALA A 233 -9.36 -9.36 5.86
C ALA A 233 -9.69 -10.01 7.20
N LEU A 234 -8.85 -9.81 8.23
CA LEU A 234 -9.14 -10.26 9.59
C LEU A 234 -10.40 -9.59 10.16
N GLU A 235 -10.55 -8.28 9.94
CA GLU A 235 -11.77 -7.54 10.35
C GLU A 235 -13.02 -8.15 9.70
N GLU A 236 -12.97 -8.51 8.40
CA GLU A 236 -14.08 -9.16 7.69
C GLU A 236 -14.40 -10.56 8.25
N GLU A 237 -13.38 -11.30 8.71
CA GLU A 237 -13.52 -12.61 9.36
C GLU A 237 -13.90 -12.52 10.84
N GLY A 238 -13.98 -11.31 11.41
CA GLY A 238 -14.29 -11.09 12.82
C GLY A 238 -13.13 -11.43 13.77
N ILE A 239 -11.92 -11.58 13.26
CA ILE A 239 -10.71 -11.83 14.05
C ILE A 239 -10.17 -10.49 14.54
N LYS A 240 -10.16 -10.31 15.86
CA LYS A 240 -9.67 -9.08 16.50
C LYS A 240 -8.24 -9.27 17.00
N GLY A 241 -7.46 -8.20 16.97
CA GLY A 241 -6.10 -8.17 17.49
C GLY A 241 -5.50 -6.79 17.39
N ALA A 242 -4.23 -6.68 17.69
CA ALA A 242 -3.49 -5.43 17.62
C ALA A 242 -2.07 -5.63 17.07
N CYS A 243 -1.58 -4.62 16.36
CA CYS A 243 -0.19 -4.56 15.94
C CYS A 243 0.68 -3.96 17.04
N GLY A 244 1.90 -4.49 17.19
CA GLY A 244 2.90 -4.00 18.12
C GLY A 244 4.32 -4.35 17.69
N PHE A 245 5.29 -3.68 18.28
CA PHE A 245 6.71 -3.87 17.95
C PHE A 245 7.37 -4.74 19.03
N SER A 246 7.28 -6.06 18.87
CA SER A 246 7.89 -7.04 19.75
C SER A 246 8.53 -8.12 18.88
N ASP A 247 9.82 -7.94 18.57
CA ASP A 247 10.58 -8.91 17.78
C ASP A 247 10.65 -10.25 18.53
N PRO A 248 10.15 -11.34 17.93
CA PRO A 248 10.17 -12.67 18.55
C PRO A 248 11.58 -13.29 18.56
N GLY A 249 12.58 -12.69 17.90
CA GLY A 249 13.94 -13.24 17.80
C GLY A 249 14.04 -14.48 16.91
N ILE A 250 13.10 -14.69 15.99
CA ILE A 250 13.14 -15.78 15.02
C ILE A 250 14.34 -15.59 14.09
N SER A 251 15.13 -16.65 13.88
CA SER A 251 16.26 -16.62 12.93
C SER A 251 15.77 -16.34 11.52
N THR A 252 16.25 -15.27 10.93
CA THR A 252 15.81 -14.77 9.60
C THR A 252 16.75 -15.19 8.48
N PRO A 253 16.26 -15.40 7.25
CA PRO A 253 17.09 -15.47 6.07
C PRO A 253 17.87 -14.19 5.83
N GLU A 254 18.90 -14.27 4.98
CA GLU A 254 19.71 -13.09 4.60
C GLU A 254 18.81 -11.94 4.08
N ASN A 255 19.16 -10.71 4.42
CA ASN A 255 18.44 -9.49 4.06
C ASN A 255 16.96 -9.46 4.49
N THR A 256 16.58 -10.28 5.48
CA THR A 256 15.23 -10.32 6.01
C THR A 256 15.20 -9.73 7.42
N HIS A 257 14.38 -8.70 7.62
CA HIS A 257 14.34 -7.89 8.84
C HIS A 257 12.93 -7.87 9.43
N TYR A 258 12.85 -8.00 10.75
CA TYR A 258 11.59 -7.87 11.48
C TYR A 258 10.98 -6.47 11.30
N ILE A 259 9.66 -6.42 11.15
CA ILE A 259 8.90 -5.19 10.95
C ILE A 259 7.88 -4.97 12.06
N VAL A 260 6.93 -5.88 12.23
CA VAL A 260 5.80 -5.71 13.17
C VAL A 260 5.18 -7.06 13.50
N THR A 261 4.57 -7.17 14.67
CA THR A 261 3.78 -8.33 15.08
C THR A 261 2.31 -7.94 15.21
N PHE A 262 1.42 -8.67 14.54
CA PHE A 262 0.01 -8.73 14.89
C PHE A 262 -0.19 -9.81 15.96
N ARG A 263 -0.95 -9.51 17.00
CA ARG A 263 -1.35 -10.49 18.03
C ARG A 263 -2.86 -10.49 18.18
N ARG A 264 -3.43 -11.67 18.10
CA ARG A 264 -4.87 -11.88 18.34
C ARG A 264 -5.22 -11.51 19.79
N ALA A 265 -6.42 -10.89 19.98
CA ALA A 265 -6.94 -10.50 21.29
C ALA A 265 -7.60 -11.68 22.02
#